data_f514c468776ac8764b3bea1cd5734ec6
#
_entry.id   f514c468776ac8764b3bea1cd5734ec6
#
_cell.length_a   1.000
_cell.length_b   1.000
_cell.length_c   1.000
_cell.angle_alpha   90.00
_cell.angle_beta   90.00
_cell.angle_gamma   90.00
#
_symmetry.space_group_name_H-M   'P 1'
#
loop_
_entity.id
_entity.type
_entity.pdbx_description
1 polymer ?
#
loop_
_entity_poly.entity_id
_entity_poly.type
_entity_poly.pdbx_seq_one_letter_code
_entity_poly.pdbx_strand_id
1 'polypeptide(L)'
;MTIQMNPYLNFNGNTEEAFNFYKSVFGGDFAVVMRFKDNPECGAMSEDDKERIMHIALPIDGGGMLMATDSLESLGQKLAVGNNFYISLSPETREGADRLFAGLSDGGKVEMQMTDMFWGYFGCFADKFGVQWMLNVGNNQPN
;
A
#
# COMPACT_ATOMS: atom_id res chain seq x y z
N MET A 1 -27.01 0.50 5.51
CA MET A 1 -26.11 -0.12 4.52
C MET A 1 -24.70 -0.22 5.07
N THR A 2 -23.98 -1.22 4.65
CA THR A 2 -22.60 -1.44 5.07
C THR A 2 -21.65 -1.02 3.94
N ILE A 3 -20.65 -0.25 4.26
CA ILE A 3 -19.67 0.22 3.28
C ILE A 3 -18.29 -0.30 3.68
N GLN A 4 -17.58 -0.91 2.73
CA GLN A 4 -16.19 -1.28 2.92
C GLN A 4 -15.31 -0.22 2.27
N MET A 5 -14.27 0.19 2.95
CA MET A 5 -13.34 1.18 2.43
C MET A 5 -11.95 0.56 2.35
N ASN A 6 -11.41 0.50 1.16
CA ASN A 6 -10.11 -0.12 0.92
C ASN A 6 -9.21 0.81 0.13
N PRO A 7 -7.92 0.90 0.48
CA PRO A 7 -6.97 1.65 -0.35
C PRO A 7 -6.81 1.00 -1.71
N TYR A 8 -6.79 1.80 -2.75
CA TYR A 8 -6.52 1.32 -4.10
C TYR A 8 -5.45 2.24 -4.69
N LEU A 9 -4.27 1.68 -4.93
CA LEU A 9 -3.10 2.44 -5.32
C LEU A 9 -2.87 2.35 -6.83
N ASN A 10 -2.18 3.34 -7.37
CA ASN A 10 -1.74 3.33 -8.75
C ASN A 10 -0.22 3.47 -8.78
N PHE A 11 0.42 2.65 -9.61
CA PHE A 11 1.86 2.73 -9.81
C PHE A 11 2.14 2.84 -11.31
N ASN A 12 3.32 3.32 -11.62
CA ASN A 12 3.71 3.51 -13.02
C ASN A 12 4.63 2.36 -13.47
N GLY A 13 4.05 1.16 -13.56
CA GLY A 13 4.74 -0.02 -14.06
C GLY A 13 5.46 -0.83 -12.99
N ASN A 14 5.44 -0.41 -11.73
CA ASN A 14 6.16 -1.09 -10.64
C ASN A 14 5.26 -1.60 -9.53
N THR A 15 3.99 -1.87 -9.84
CA THR A 15 3.03 -2.40 -8.86
C THR A 15 3.52 -3.72 -8.26
N GLU A 16 4.02 -4.63 -9.08
CA GLU A 16 4.45 -5.93 -8.60
C GLU A 16 5.60 -5.80 -7.61
N GLU A 17 6.58 -4.98 -7.93
CA GLU A 17 7.70 -4.72 -7.03
C GLU A 17 7.23 -4.14 -5.71
N ALA A 18 6.35 -3.15 -5.77
CA ALA A 18 5.80 -2.51 -4.57
C ALA A 18 5.04 -3.52 -3.72
N PHE A 19 4.21 -4.36 -4.33
CA PHE A 19 3.39 -5.30 -3.58
C PHE A 19 4.18 -6.48 -3.04
N ASN A 20 5.24 -6.90 -3.69
CA ASN A 20 6.16 -7.86 -3.09
C ASN A 20 6.81 -7.27 -1.84
N PHE A 21 7.15 -5.99 -1.87
CA PHE A 21 7.67 -5.29 -0.71
C PHE A 21 6.62 -5.23 0.42
N TYR A 22 5.39 -4.84 0.11
CA TYR A 22 4.32 -4.79 1.12
C TYR A 22 4.04 -6.17 1.71
N LYS A 23 4.03 -7.20 0.86
CA LYS A 23 3.83 -8.57 1.33
C LYS A 23 4.94 -8.99 2.30
N SER A 24 6.19 -8.58 2.04
CA SER A 24 7.30 -8.91 2.92
C SER A 24 7.15 -8.28 4.30
N VAL A 25 6.45 -7.15 4.39
CA VAL A 25 6.23 -6.45 5.66
C VAL A 25 4.98 -6.96 6.37
N PHE A 26 3.86 -7.06 5.65
CA PHE A 26 2.57 -7.44 6.24
C PHE A 26 2.39 -8.94 6.38
N GLY A 27 3.07 -9.72 5.55
CA GLY A 27 2.89 -11.18 5.52
C GLY A 27 1.67 -11.58 4.71
N GLY A 28 1.35 -12.88 4.77
CA GLY A 28 0.20 -13.42 4.06
C GLY A 28 0.47 -13.67 2.59
N ASP A 29 -0.59 -13.90 1.84
CA ASP A 29 -0.52 -14.15 0.40
C ASP A 29 -1.49 -13.24 -0.33
N PHE A 30 -1.18 -12.96 -1.61
CA PHE A 30 -2.08 -12.20 -2.45
C PHE A 30 -3.39 -12.98 -2.65
N ALA A 31 -4.52 -12.29 -2.51
CA ALA A 31 -5.82 -12.87 -2.83
C ALA A 31 -6.04 -12.87 -4.33
N VAL A 32 -5.51 -11.87 -5.05
CA VAL A 32 -5.66 -11.73 -6.50
C VAL A 32 -4.36 -11.22 -7.06
N VAL A 33 -3.91 -11.80 -8.17
CA VAL A 33 -2.87 -11.23 -9.02
C VAL A 33 -3.36 -11.40 -10.44
N MET A 34 -3.68 -10.29 -11.10
CA MET A 34 -4.20 -10.32 -12.46
C MET A 34 -3.35 -9.39 -13.33
N ARG A 35 -2.81 -9.93 -14.40
CA ARG A 35 -2.03 -9.15 -15.36
C ARG A 35 -2.92 -8.72 -16.50
N PHE A 36 -2.51 -7.72 -17.24
CA PHE A 36 -3.30 -7.28 -18.38
C PHE A 36 -3.50 -8.39 -19.41
N LYS A 37 -2.52 -9.30 -19.56
CA LYS A 37 -2.66 -10.43 -20.48
C LYS A 37 -3.77 -11.40 -20.09
N ASP A 38 -4.19 -11.38 -18.83
CA ASP A 38 -5.27 -12.25 -18.35
C ASP A 38 -6.64 -11.72 -18.78
N ASN A 39 -6.69 -10.49 -19.26
CA ASN A 39 -7.91 -9.89 -19.80
C ASN A 39 -8.06 -10.31 -21.27
N PRO A 40 -9.19 -10.97 -21.64
CA PRO A 40 -9.38 -11.40 -23.04
C PRO A 40 -9.34 -10.26 -24.05
N GLU A 41 -9.52 -9.02 -23.61
CA GLU A 41 -9.56 -7.85 -24.48
C GLU A 41 -8.20 -7.13 -24.57
N CYS A 42 -7.12 -7.74 -24.11
CA CYS A 42 -5.80 -7.11 -24.10
C CYS A 42 -5.16 -7.00 -25.50
N GLY A 43 -5.72 -7.63 -26.51
CA GLY A 43 -5.16 -7.92 -27.82
C GLY A 43 -4.10 -7.00 -28.42
N ALA A 44 -4.33 -5.69 -28.44
CA ALA A 44 -3.43 -4.74 -29.10
C ALA A 44 -2.33 -4.18 -28.19
N MET A 45 -2.24 -4.63 -26.94
CA MET A 45 -1.22 -4.14 -26.01
C MET A 45 0.16 -4.65 -26.37
N SER A 46 1.19 -3.85 -26.02
CA SER A 46 2.58 -4.29 -26.14
C SER A 46 2.85 -5.48 -25.21
N GLU A 47 3.90 -6.25 -25.51
CA GLU A 47 4.25 -7.38 -24.65
C GLU A 47 4.61 -6.90 -23.22
N ASP A 48 5.27 -5.75 -23.09
CA ASP A 48 5.59 -5.21 -21.78
C ASP A 48 4.33 -4.87 -20.98
N ASP A 49 3.36 -4.20 -21.60
CA ASP A 49 2.12 -3.83 -20.94
C ASP A 49 1.31 -5.04 -20.55
N LYS A 50 1.32 -6.10 -21.36
CA LYS A 50 0.60 -7.34 -21.03
C LYS A 50 1.06 -7.97 -19.73
N GLU A 51 2.35 -7.83 -19.39
CA GLU A 51 2.90 -8.39 -18.15
C GLU A 51 2.64 -7.54 -16.94
N ARG A 52 2.18 -6.31 -17.10
CA ARG A 52 1.93 -5.41 -15.97
C ARG A 52 0.68 -5.82 -15.22
N ILE A 53 0.56 -5.29 -14.01
CA ILE A 53 -0.52 -5.66 -13.09
C ILE A 53 -1.77 -4.85 -13.41
N MET A 54 -2.83 -5.55 -13.79
CA MET A 54 -4.15 -4.96 -13.96
C MET A 54 -4.86 -4.84 -12.60
N HIS A 55 -4.68 -5.84 -11.73
CA HIS A 55 -5.26 -5.81 -10.39
C HIS A 55 -4.50 -6.74 -9.47
N ILE A 56 -4.17 -6.25 -8.29
CA ILE A 56 -3.55 -7.06 -7.24
C ILE A 56 -4.20 -6.70 -5.91
N ALA A 57 -4.38 -7.70 -5.05
CA ALA A 57 -4.98 -7.49 -3.74
C ALA A 57 -4.21 -8.26 -2.69
N LEU A 58 -3.83 -7.56 -1.62
CA LEU A 58 -3.16 -8.14 -0.47
C LEU A 58 -4.07 -7.93 0.75
N PRO A 59 -4.63 -9.01 1.30
CA PRO A 59 -5.41 -8.90 2.54
C PRO A 59 -4.52 -8.45 3.69
N ILE A 60 -5.00 -7.50 4.47
CA ILE A 60 -4.30 -7.00 5.65
C ILE A 60 -4.96 -7.62 6.88
N ASP A 61 -4.16 -8.25 7.73
CA ASP A 61 -4.66 -8.90 8.93
C ASP A 61 -5.37 -7.88 9.83
N GLY A 62 -6.60 -8.19 10.20
CA GLY A 62 -7.40 -7.31 11.04
C GLY A 62 -8.13 -6.19 10.31
N GLY A 63 -7.95 -6.05 9.01
CA GLY A 63 -8.65 -4.99 8.27
C GLY A 63 -8.50 -5.13 6.78
N GLY A 64 -9.28 -4.69 5.99
CA GLY A 64 -9.42 -4.51 4.57
C GLY A 64 -8.41 -5.17 3.63
N MET A 65 -8.42 -4.69 2.43
CA MET A 65 -7.52 -5.13 1.36
C MET A 65 -6.71 -3.95 0.84
N LEU A 66 -5.42 -4.15 0.69
CA LEU A 66 -4.57 -3.21 -0.02
C LEU A 66 -4.55 -3.65 -1.48
N MET A 67 -4.97 -2.78 -2.38
CA MET A 67 -5.14 -3.13 -3.78
C MET A 67 -4.43 -2.13 -4.66
N ALA A 68 -4.14 -2.53 -5.90
CA ALA A 68 -3.46 -1.63 -6.83
C ALA A 68 -3.58 -2.08 -8.27
N THR A 69 -3.20 -1.18 -9.15
CA THR A 69 -3.06 -1.41 -10.58
C THR A 69 -1.86 -0.61 -11.11
N ASP A 70 -1.29 -1.07 -12.22
CA ASP A 70 -0.34 -0.26 -12.98
C ASP A 70 -1.11 0.71 -13.87
N SER A 71 -0.73 1.99 -13.82
CA SER A 71 -1.21 2.96 -14.79
C SER A 71 -0.44 2.79 -16.09
N LEU A 72 -1.15 2.78 -17.22
CA LEU A 72 -0.53 2.60 -18.52
C LEU A 72 -0.60 3.88 -19.32
N GLU A 73 0.56 4.44 -19.65
CA GLU A 73 0.62 5.64 -20.50
C GLU A 73 0.03 5.38 -21.88
N SER A 74 0.17 4.15 -22.37
CA SER A 74 -0.39 3.73 -23.66
C SER A 74 -1.91 3.86 -23.72
N LEU A 75 -2.58 3.84 -22.56
CA LEU A 75 -4.02 4.03 -22.46
C LEU A 75 -4.40 5.46 -22.03
N GLY A 76 -3.43 6.38 -22.08
CA GLY A 76 -3.67 7.77 -21.70
C GLY A 76 -3.68 8.03 -20.20
N GLN A 77 -3.30 7.04 -19.41
CA GLN A 77 -3.27 7.19 -17.96
C GLN A 77 -1.95 7.84 -17.55
N LYS A 78 -2.04 8.92 -16.80
CA LYS A 78 -0.86 9.66 -16.34
C LYS A 78 -0.89 9.73 -14.84
N LEU A 79 0.09 9.09 -14.20
CA LEU A 79 0.17 9.07 -12.75
C LEU A 79 0.70 10.39 -12.23
N ALA A 80 0.00 10.93 -11.22
CA ALA A 80 0.48 12.08 -10.46
C ALA A 80 0.56 11.68 -9.00
N VAL A 81 1.79 11.63 -8.47
CA VAL A 81 2.00 11.31 -7.06
C VAL A 81 1.91 12.60 -6.26
N GLY A 82 1.13 12.59 -5.17
CA GLY A 82 0.95 13.76 -4.32
C GLY A 82 1.08 13.41 -2.85
N ASN A 83 0.66 14.33 -1.99
CA ASN A 83 0.85 14.14 -0.56
C ASN A 83 -0.39 14.55 0.25
N ASN A 84 -1.57 14.47 -0.35
CA ASN A 84 -2.78 14.95 0.30
C ASN A 84 -3.55 13.86 1.04
N PHE A 85 -2.96 12.66 1.22
CA PHE A 85 -3.57 11.64 2.06
C PHE A 85 -2.49 10.66 2.57
N TYR A 86 -2.85 9.92 3.62
CA TYR A 86 -2.03 8.88 4.22
C TYR A 86 -2.88 7.63 4.40
N ILE A 87 -2.25 6.46 4.31
CA ILE A 87 -2.90 5.23 4.76
C ILE A 87 -2.54 5.08 6.23
N SER A 88 -3.56 5.06 7.08
CA SER A 88 -3.38 5.00 8.52
C SER A 88 -3.51 3.57 9.02
N LEU A 89 -2.50 3.09 9.72
CA LEU A 89 -2.48 1.76 10.29
C LEU A 89 -2.51 1.88 11.81
N SER A 90 -3.34 1.05 12.44
CA SER A 90 -3.49 1.06 13.90
C SER A 90 -3.21 -0.35 14.45
N PRO A 91 -1.93 -0.73 14.58
CA PRO A 91 -1.61 -2.02 15.19
C PRO A 91 -1.96 -2.02 16.67
N GLU A 92 -2.08 -3.21 17.24
CA GLU A 92 -2.51 -3.35 18.63
C GLU A 92 -1.41 -2.97 19.65
N THR A 93 -0.14 -3.09 19.25
CA THR A 93 0.97 -2.90 20.17
C THR A 93 1.98 -1.92 19.61
N ARG A 94 2.77 -1.33 20.51
CA ARG A 94 3.87 -0.45 20.13
C ARG A 94 4.95 -1.22 19.38
N GLU A 95 5.23 -2.45 19.79
CA GLU A 95 6.21 -3.30 19.10
C GLU A 95 5.79 -3.58 17.68
N GLY A 96 4.49 -3.84 17.48
CA GLY A 96 3.93 -4.01 16.15
C GLY A 96 4.08 -2.76 15.30
N ALA A 97 3.82 -1.59 15.90
CA ALA A 97 3.97 -0.31 15.20
C ALA A 97 5.43 -0.07 14.81
N ASP A 98 6.35 -0.31 15.73
CA ASP A 98 7.78 -0.13 15.45
C ASP A 98 8.25 -1.04 14.31
N ARG A 99 7.79 -2.28 14.31
CA ARG A 99 8.14 -3.23 13.26
C ARG A 99 7.60 -2.81 11.90
N LEU A 100 6.34 -2.41 11.84
CA LEU A 100 5.75 -1.94 10.60
C LEU A 100 6.42 -0.66 10.11
N PHE A 101 6.70 0.25 11.03
CA PHE A 101 7.38 1.49 10.69
C PHE A 101 8.76 1.22 10.09
N ALA A 102 9.55 0.38 10.73
CA ALA A 102 10.88 0.05 10.26
C ALA A 102 10.83 -0.61 8.87
N GLY A 103 9.89 -1.55 8.68
CA GLY A 103 9.78 -2.27 7.42
C GLY A 103 9.30 -1.40 6.28
N LEU A 104 8.21 -0.66 6.50
CA LEU A 104 7.60 0.15 5.42
C LEU A 104 8.43 1.39 5.09
N SER A 105 9.11 1.99 6.06
CA SER A 105 9.89 3.20 5.82
C SER A 105 11.25 2.93 5.22
N ASP A 106 11.67 1.68 5.16
CA ASP A 106 12.98 1.31 4.63
C ASP A 106 13.13 1.76 3.19
N GLY A 107 14.16 2.57 2.92
CA GLY A 107 14.38 3.14 1.59
C GLY A 107 13.49 4.32 1.27
N GLY A 108 12.60 4.69 2.16
CA GLY A 108 11.70 5.82 1.98
C GLY A 108 12.17 7.06 2.72
N LYS A 109 11.21 7.93 3.05
CA LYS A 109 11.50 9.21 3.69
C LYS A 109 10.65 9.36 4.94
N VAL A 110 11.29 9.36 6.10
CA VAL A 110 10.61 9.55 7.38
C VAL A 110 10.24 11.01 7.55
N GLU A 111 8.97 11.27 7.85
CA GLU A 111 8.47 12.59 8.16
C GLU A 111 8.51 12.84 9.66
N MET A 112 8.01 11.87 10.44
CA MET A 112 8.04 11.92 11.88
C MET A 112 8.31 10.52 12.42
N GLN A 113 9.36 10.36 13.21
CA GLN A 113 9.68 9.11 13.90
C GLN A 113 8.56 8.76 14.88
N MET A 114 8.41 7.46 15.20
CA MET A 114 7.44 7.05 16.21
C MET A 114 7.72 7.79 17.52
N THR A 115 6.72 8.49 18.01
CA THR A 115 6.86 9.42 19.14
C THR A 115 5.60 9.39 19.98
N ASP A 116 5.77 9.52 21.30
CA ASP A 116 4.63 9.65 22.21
C ASP A 116 3.99 11.02 22.05
N MET A 117 2.74 11.03 21.63
CA MET A 117 1.91 12.23 21.53
C MET A 117 0.81 12.13 22.59
N PHE A 118 0.07 13.23 22.81
CA PHE A 118 -0.95 13.19 23.85
C PHE A 118 -2.08 12.20 23.54
N TRP A 119 -2.31 11.87 22.24
CA TRP A 119 -3.36 10.93 21.85
C TRP A 119 -2.85 9.50 21.68
N GLY A 120 -1.55 9.29 21.58
CA GLY A 120 -1.01 7.96 21.37
C GLY A 120 0.40 7.98 20.82
N TYR A 121 0.87 6.81 20.45
CA TYR A 121 2.18 6.58 19.88
C TYR A 121 2.06 6.68 18.35
N PHE A 122 2.73 7.66 17.74
CA PHE A 122 2.43 8.08 16.39
C PHE A 122 3.70 8.33 15.58
N GLY A 123 3.66 8.00 14.29
CA GLY A 123 4.72 8.33 13.34
C GLY A 123 4.19 8.29 11.92
N CYS A 124 4.90 8.91 11.00
CA CYS A 124 4.49 8.92 9.60
C CYS A 124 5.70 9.06 8.66
N PHE A 125 5.52 8.59 7.44
CA PHE A 125 6.60 8.53 6.45
C PHE A 125 6.01 8.31 5.06
N ALA A 126 6.84 8.52 4.03
CA ALA A 126 6.56 8.02 2.70
C ALA A 126 7.46 6.82 2.45
N ASP A 127 6.91 5.75 1.87
CA ASP A 127 7.72 4.58 1.56
C ASP A 127 8.57 4.83 0.30
N LYS A 128 9.41 3.88 -0.06
CA LYS A 128 10.32 4.06 -1.19
C LYS A 128 9.61 4.17 -2.54
N PHE A 129 8.31 3.87 -2.57
CA PHE A 129 7.49 4.02 -3.78
C PHE A 129 6.68 5.31 -3.77
N GLY A 130 6.79 6.12 -2.71
CA GLY A 130 6.10 7.39 -2.61
C GLY A 130 4.73 7.32 -1.95
N VAL A 131 4.31 6.16 -1.47
CA VAL A 131 3.04 6.01 -0.75
C VAL A 131 3.23 6.47 0.69
N GLN A 132 2.30 7.29 1.16
CA GLN A 132 2.38 7.85 2.51
C GLN A 132 1.62 7.01 3.51
N TRP A 133 2.25 6.74 4.64
CA TRP A 133 1.72 5.90 5.71
C TRP A 133 1.82 6.63 7.03
N MET A 134 0.90 6.33 7.94
CA MET A 134 1.05 6.73 9.33
C MET A 134 0.70 5.55 10.22
N LEU A 135 1.32 5.52 11.38
CA LEU A 135 1.07 4.49 12.38
C LEU A 135 0.64 5.15 13.67
N ASN A 136 -0.38 4.59 14.29
CA ASN A 136 -0.91 5.13 15.53
C ASN A 136 -1.36 4.01 16.45
N VAL A 137 -0.88 4.08 17.71
CA VAL A 137 -1.35 3.19 18.77
C VAL A 137 -1.89 4.09 19.87
N GLY A 138 -3.19 4.00 20.14
CA GLY A 138 -3.83 4.87 21.12
C GLY A 138 -3.37 4.58 22.55
N ASN A 139 -3.27 5.63 23.35
CA ASN A 139 -2.82 5.50 24.75
C ASN A 139 -3.75 4.65 25.60
N ASN A 140 -5.04 4.73 25.33
CA ASN A 140 -6.07 4.02 26.10
C ASN A 140 -6.70 2.90 25.26
N GLN A 141 -5.90 2.30 24.42
CA GLN A 141 -6.35 1.24 23.56
C GLN A 141 -6.70 0.04 24.43
N PRO A 142 -7.95 -0.37 24.50
CA PRO A 142 -8.34 -1.49 25.37
C PRO A 142 -7.92 -2.79 24.77
N ASN A 143 -7.32 -2.94 23.88
CA ASN A 143 -6.85 -4.01 23.06
C ASN A 143 -6.89 -5.40 23.56
#